data_5e8f53922a9c45a6115bea370a134289
#
_entry.id   5e8f53922a9c45a6115bea370a134289
#
_cell.length_a   1.000
_cell.length_b   1.000
_cell.length_c   1.000
_cell.angle_alpha   90.00
_cell.angle_beta   90.00
_cell.angle_gamma   90.00
#
_symmetry.space_group_name_H-M   'P 1'
#
loop_
_entity.id
_entity.type
_entity.pdbx_description
1 polymer ?
#
loop_
_entity_poly.entity_id
_entity_poly.type
_entity_poly.pdbx_seq_one_letter_code
_entity_poly.pdbx_strand_id
1 'polypeptide(L)'
;MARKKKKQSQGVYYLILFICAVCLAYEPVAKILSDARQKSSTPAKIELTAGTRLEIPAKLKNVSEQILQRKGYTVSYNKDLKIPNWVAWELTPEKLVERESRTDKFLPAPDLPEHEAVTTDDYKGPGMDRGHMCPAGDNRWHWKAMQESFYMTNICPQNHNLNRGDWKELEESCRRWAQEEGKIYIVCGPILYDQRHRTIGKKHKITVPEAFFKVVLCADSNPPKAIGFIYKNASGNHPLDSYVNTVDEV
;
A
#
# COMPACT_ATOMS: atom_id res chain seq x y z
N MET A 1 53.96 41.00 -7.91
CA MET A 1 52.87 40.37 -8.70
C MET A 1 52.97 38.83 -8.85
N ALA A 2 53.92 38.14 -8.24
CA ALA A 2 54.11 36.67 -8.43
C ALA A 2 53.34 35.74 -7.46
N ARG A 3 52.83 36.28 -6.34
CA ARG A 3 52.16 35.43 -5.30
C ARG A 3 50.71 35.02 -5.59
N LYS A 4 49.99 35.71 -6.46
CA LYS A 4 48.59 35.40 -6.81
C LYS A 4 48.41 34.22 -7.79
N LYS A 5 49.37 33.97 -8.68
CA LYS A 5 49.30 32.88 -9.66
C LYS A 5 49.46 31.48 -9.06
N LYS A 6 50.22 31.33 -7.96
CA LYS A 6 50.49 30.02 -7.33
C LYS A 6 49.28 29.46 -6.58
N LYS A 7 48.42 30.32 -6.02
CA LYS A 7 47.21 29.90 -5.30
C LYS A 7 46.10 29.37 -6.23
N GLN A 8 46.01 29.92 -7.45
CA GLN A 8 45.01 29.52 -8.43
C GLN A 8 45.30 28.14 -9.04
N SER A 9 46.59 27.80 -9.21
CA SER A 9 47.04 26.49 -9.70
C SER A 9 46.78 25.35 -8.69
N GLN A 10 46.91 25.60 -7.39
CA GLN A 10 46.64 24.60 -6.37
C GLN A 10 45.15 24.24 -6.26
N GLY A 11 44.27 25.24 -6.37
CA GLY A 11 42.80 24.99 -6.33
C GLY A 11 42.32 24.12 -7.49
N VAL A 12 42.86 24.36 -8.70
CA VAL A 12 42.54 23.54 -9.89
C VAL A 12 43.08 22.12 -9.72
N TYR A 13 44.23 21.94 -9.14
CA TYR A 13 44.83 20.62 -8.90
C TYR A 13 44.02 19.80 -7.90
N TYR A 14 43.55 20.39 -6.79
CA TYR A 14 42.65 19.73 -5.84
C TYR A 14 41.27 19.41 -6.43
N LEU A 15 40.74 20.26 -7.31
CA LEU A 15 39.47 19.99 -8.01
C LEU A 15 39.62 18.81 -8.97
N ILE A 16 40.73 18.72 -9.72
CA ILE A 16 41.00 17.57 -10.60
C ILE A 16 41.19 16.30 -9.80
N LEU A 17 41.93 16.31 -8.69
CA LEU A 17 42.10 15.16 -7.80
C LEU A 17 40.77 14.71 -7.20
N PHE A 18 39.90 15.65 -6.82
CA PHE A 18 38.55 15.33 -6.30
C PHE A 18 37.68 14.68 -7.38
N ILE A 19 37.68 15.21 -8.59
CA ILE A 19 36.95 14.64 -9.73
C ILE A 19 37.47 13.23 -10.07
N CYS A 20 38.81 13.03 -10.09
CA CYS A 20 39.39 11.71 -10.31
C CYS A 20 39.04 10.73 -9.18
N ALA A 21 39.00 11.15 -7.92
CA ALA A 21 38.61 10.31 -6.80
C ALA A 21 37.11 9.93 -6.88
N VAL A 22 36.23 10.83 -7.29
CA VAL A 22 34.82 10.57 -7.52
C VAL A 22 34.63 9.61 -8.69
N CYS A 23 35.34 9.77 -9.79
CA CYS A 23 35.30 8.84 -10.93
C CYS A 23 35.81 7.46 -10.57
N LEU A 24 36.88 7.34 -9.78
CA LEU A 24 37.42 6.05 -9.32
C LEU A 24 36.49 5.33 -8.32
N ALA A 25 35.70 6.06 -7.56
CA ALA A 25 34.67 5.48 -6.66
C ALA A 25 33.38 5.10 -7.38
N TYR A 26 33.08 5.77 -8.53
CA TYR A 26 31.85 5.53 -9.28
C TYR A 26 31.84 4.19 -10.03
N GLU A 27 32.99 3.79 -10.61
CA GLU A 27 33.13 2.53 -11.36
C GLU A 27 32.76 1.28 -10.55
N PRO A 28 33.27 1.08 -9.31
CA PRO A 28 32.90 -0.11 -8.53
C PRO A 28 31.43 -0.08 -8.09
N VAL A 29 30.86 1.07 -7.80
CA VAL A 29 29.44 1.20 -7.45
C VAL A 29 28.54 0.92 -8.65
N ALA A 30 28.87 1.44 -9.82
CA ALA A 30 28.15 1.14 -11.06
C ALA A 30 28.22 -0.35 -11.41
N LYS A 31 29.38 -1.00 -11.18
CA LYS A 31 29.55 -2.44 -11.38
C LYS A 31 28.74 -3.27 -10.38
N ILE A 32 28.74 -2.89 -9.10
CA ILE A 32 27.91 -3.56 -8.07
C ILE A 32 26.40 -3.43 -8.42
N LEU A 33 25.96 -2.26 -8.88
CA LEU A 33 24.57 -2.05 -9.31
C LEU A 33 24.23 -2.82 -10.60
N SER A 34 25.19 -2.94 -11.55
CA SER A 34 25.01 -3.75 -12.76
C SER A 34 24.99 -5.24 -12.44
N ASP A 35 25.85 -5.72 -11.54
CA ASP A 35 25.92 -7.09 -11.10
C ASP A 35 24.70 -7.49 -10.25
N ALA A 36 24.18 -6.59 -9.43
CA ALA A 36 22.91 -6.74 -8.73
C ALA A 36 21.73 -6.80 -9.70
N ARG A 37 21.75 -6.01 -10.78
CA ARG A 37 20.74 -6.03 -11.84
C ARG A 37 20.82 -7.29 -12.71
N GLN A 38 22.01 -7.88 -12.87
CA GLN A 38 22.22 -9.13 -13.62
C GLN A 38 21.91 -10.39 -12.79
N LYS A 39 21.95 -10.31 -11.44
CA LYS A 39 21.48 -11.36 -10.53
C LYS A 39 19.98 -11.38 -10.31
N SER A 40 19.24 -10.39 -10.80
CA SER A 40 17.79 -10.47 -10.93
C SER A 40 17.48 -11.61 -11.89
N SER A 41 17.07 -12.74 -11.33
CA SER A 41 16.58 -13.93 -12.05
C SER A 41 15.71 -13.49 -13.23
N THR A 42 15.95 -14.10 -14.40
CA THR A 42 15.06 -14.00 -15.57
C THR A 42 13.62 -14.07 -15.05
N PRO A 43 12.77 -13.07 -15.30
CA PRO A 43 11.41 -13.11 -14.81
C PRO A 43 10.78 -14.38 -15.36
N ALA A 44 10.36 -15.27 -14.46
CA ALA A 44 9.59 -16.44 -14.85
C ALA A 44 8.41 -15.91 -15.68
N LYS A 45 8.30 -16.39 -16.93
CA LYS A 45 7.18 -16.04 -17.80
C LYS A 45 5.93 -16.57 -17.13
N ILE A 46 5.22 -15.72 -16.41
CA ILE A 46 3.95 -16.07 -15.81
C ILE A 46 2.98 -16.19 -16.98
N GLU A 47 2.65 -17.42 -17.36
CA GLU A 47 1.54 -17.66 -18.30
C GLU A 47 0.24 -17.36 -17.53
N LEU A 48 -0.29 -16.16 -17.77
CA LEU A 48 -1.57 -15.73 -17.23
C LEU A 48 -2.66 -16.51 -17.95
N THR A 49 -3.18 -17.56 -17.32
CA THR A 49 -4.37 -18.26 -17.82
C THR A 49 -5.58 -17.33 -17.71
N ALA A 50 -6.41 -17.30 -18.74
CA ALA A 50 -7.65 -16.51 -18.72
C ALA A 50 -8.50 -16.92 -17.49
N GLY A 51 -8.86 -15.92 -16.65
CA GLY A 51 -9.62 -16.13 -15.42
C GLY A 51 -8.79 -16.10 -14.13
N THR A 52 -7.46 -15.96 -14.21
CA THR A 52 -6.64 -15.79 -13.01
C THR A 52 -6.93 -14.44 -12.36
N ARG A 53 -7.28 -14.45 -11.08
CA ARG A 53 -7.51 -13.26 -10.26
C ARG A 53 -6.16 -12.78 -9.69
N LEU A 54 -5.51 -11.88 -10.41
CA LEU A 54 -4.14 -11.44 -10.11
C LEU A 54 -4.04 -10.58 -8.84
N GLU A 55 -5.16 -10.01 -8.40
CA GLU A 55 -5.24 -9.25 -7.15
C GLU A 55 -5.20 -10.15 -5.91
N ILE A 56 -5.55 -11.43 -6.01
CA ILE A 56 -5.68 -12.31 -4.85
C ILE A 56 -4.32 -12.86 -4.45
N PRO A 57 -3.83 -12.57 -3.24
CA PRO A 57 -2.57 -13.12 -2.74
C PRO A 57 -2.65 -14.62 -2.50
N ALA A 58 -1.50 -15.26 -2.39
CA ALA A 58 -1.41 -16.66 -1.98
C ALA A 58 -2.06 -16.86 -0.60
N LYS A 59 -2.61 -18.07 -0.38
CA LYS A 59 -3.26 -18.42 0.89
C LYS A 59 -2.28 -18.24 2.06
N LEU A 60 -2.73 -17.52 3.09
CA LEU A 60 -1.98 -17.36 4.33
C LEU A 60 -1.90 -18.67 5.11
N LYS A 61 -0.77 -18.89 5.78
CA LYS A 61 -0.56 -20.08 6.64
C LYS A 61 -0.70 -19.67 8.10
N ASN A 62 -1.37 -20.52 8.89
CA ASN A 62 -1.50 -20.34 10.35
C ASN A 62 -2.15 -19.03 10.80
N VAL A 63 -3.07 -18.50 9.98
CA VAL A 63 -3.79 -17.25 10.26
C VAL A 63 -5.29 -17.54 10.20
N SER A 64 -6.06 -16.97 11.13
CA SER A 64 -7.53 -16.98 11.07
C SER A 64 -7.99 -16.23 9.84
N GLU A 65 -8.73 -16.89 8.95
CA GLU A 65 -9.12 -16.33 7.67
C GLU A 65 -10.56 -16.69 7.30
N GLN A 66 -11.35 -15.66 6.98
CA GLN A 66 -12.64 -15.81 6.30
C GLN A 66 -12.61 -14.96 5.04
N ILE A 67 -12.67 -15.59 3.88
CA ILE A 67 -12.75 -14.91 2.60
C ILE A 67 -14.17 -14.43 2.35
N LEU A 68 -14.32 -13.10 2.20
CA LEU A 68 -15.60 -12.45 1.90
C LEU A 68 -15.48 -11.73 0.55
N GLN A 69 -16.30 -12.15 -0.41
CA GLN A 69 -16.35 -11.52 -1.73
C GLN A 69 -17.36 -10.38 -1.74
N ARG A 70 -16.94 -9.21 -2.20
CA ARG A 70 -17.76 -8.02 -2.35
C ARG A 70 -17.88 -7.62 -3.82
N LYS A 71 -18.79 -6.73 -4.13
CA LYS A 71 -18.98 -6.25 -5.51
C LYS A 71 -17.72 -5.56 -6.05
N GLY A 72 -16.99 -4.81 -5.21
CA GLY A 72 -15.83 -4.02 -5.59
C GLY A 72 -14.49 -4.59 -5.14
N TYR A 73 -14.45 -5.56 -4.23
CA TYR A 73 -13.20 -6.10 -3.65
C TYR A 73 -13.41 -7.49 -3.03
N THR A 74 -12.32 -8.13 -2.67
CA THR A 74 -12.30 -9.33 -1.82
C THR A 74 -11.54 -9.02 -0.56
N VAL A 75 -12.00 -9.51 0.58
CA VAL A 75 -11.31 -9.36 1.87
C VAL A 75 -11.06 -10.73 2.50
N SER A 76 -9.86 -10.92 3.02
CA SER A 76 -9.53 -11.96 3.99
C SER A 76 -9.71 -11.37 5.38
N TYR A 77 -10.78 -11.71 6.06
CA TYR A 77 -11.12 -11.17 7.38
C TYR A 77 -10.62 -12.06 8.50
N ASN A 78 -9.96 -11.46 9.47
CA ASN A 78 -9.48 -12.12 10.69
C ASN A 78 -10.48 -11.89 11.83
N LYS A 79 -11.22 -12.94 12.20
CA LYS A 79 -12.24 -12.86 13.25
C LYS A 79 -11.65 -12.64 14.64
N ASP A 80 -10.43 -13.12 14.89
CA ASP A 80 -9.80 -13.03 16.20
C ASP A 80 -9.26 -11.60 16.45
N LEU A 81 -8.68 -11.00 15.43
CA LEU A 81 -8.11 -9.65 15.45
C LEU A 81 -9.14 -8.55 15.14
N LYS A 82 -10.30 -8.90 14.57
CA LYS A 82 -11.37 -7.98 14.15
C LYS A 82 -10.96 -6.96 13.09
N ILE A 83 -9.98 -7.31 12.26
CA ILE A 83 -9.47 -6.52 11.12
C ILE A 83 -9.26 -7.45 9.92
N PRO A 84 -9.15 -6.94 8.68
CA PRO A 84 -8.74 -7.75 7.54
C PRO A 84 -7.29 -8.22 7.69
N ASN A 85 -6.96 -9.41 7.18
CA ASN A 85 -5.57 -9.78 6.89
C ASN A 85 -5.09 -9.02 5.65
N TRP A 86 -5.92 -8.99 4.62
CA TRP A 86 -5.72 -8.22 3.39
C TRP A 86 -7.07 -7.91 2.73
N VAL A 87 -7.05 -6.88 1.88
CA VAL A 87 -8.15 -6.50 0.98
C VAL A 87 -7.56 -6.30 -0.41
N ALA A 88 -8.23 -6.88 -1.42
CA ALA A 88 -7.70 -6.92 -2.78
C ALA A 88 -8.77 -6.60 -3.83
N TRP A 89 -8.40 -5.83 -4.86
CA TRP A 89 -9.29 -5.46 -5.96
C TRP A 89 -8.54 -5.14 -7.25
N GLU A 90 -9.26 -5.27 -8.35
CA GLU A 90 -8.87 -4.75 -9.65
C GLU A 90 -9.44 -3.33 -9.81
N LEU A 91 -8.64 -2.39 -10.25
CA LEU A 91 -9.04 -1.02 -10.54
C LEU A 91 -8.81 -0.70 -12.02
N THR A 92 -9.88 -0.23 -12.69
CA THR A 92 -9.87 0.14 -14.10
C THR A 92 -10.49 1.52 -14.29
N PRO A 93 -10.27 2.22 -15.44
CA PRO A 93 -10.91 3.50 -15.72
C PRO A 93 -12.44 3.48 -15.62
N GLU A 94 -13.08 2.37 -16.00
CA GLU A 94 -14.54 2.21 -15.92
C GLU A 94 -15.04 2.21 -14.48
N LYS A 95 -14.23 1.68 -13.54
CA LYS A 95 -14.52 1.70 -12.09
C LYS A 95 -14.25 3.07 -11.45
N LEU A 96 -13.61 3.99 -12.16
CA LEU A 96 -13.38 5.36 -11.71
C LEU A 96 -14.48 6.34 -12.13
N VAL A 97 -15.44 5.88 -12.95
CA VAL A 97 -16.61 6.71 -13.31
C VAL A 97 -17.51 6.86 -12.08
N GLU A 98 -17.64 8.09 -11.60
CA GLU A 98 -18.45 8.42 -10.45
C GLU A 98 -19.94 8.41 -10.78
N ARG A 99 -20.62 7.32 -10.48
CA ARG A 99 -22.08 7.14 -10.65
C ARG A 99 -22.83 7.32 -9.34
N GLU A 100 -22.15 7.13 -8.22
CA GLU A 100 -22.74 7.16 -6.89
C GLU A 100 -22.07 8.21 -6.01
N SER A 101 -22.88 8.90 -5.23
CA SER A 101 -22.40 9.78 -4.19
C SER A 101 -21.76 8.98 -3.06
N ARG A 102 -20.70 9.52 -2.43
CA ARG A 102 -20.10 8.90 -1.24
C ARG A 102 -21.14 8.81 -0.13
N THR A 103 -21.27 7.64 0.46
CA THR A 103 -21.96 7.48 1.74
C THR A 103 -20.96 7.59 2.90
N ASP A 104 -21.47 7.84 4.12
CA ASP A 104 -20.68 7.76 5.36
C ASP A 104 -21.29 6.75 6.34
N LYS A 105 -22.15 5.85 5.84
CA LYS A 105 -22.85 4.85 6.63
C LYS A 105 -21.99 3.59 6.80
N PHE A 106 -21.14 3.60 7.82
CA PHE A 106 -20.44 2.39 8.24
C PHE A 106 -21.42 1.39 8.83
N LEU A 107 -21.32 0.13 8.38
CA LEU A 107 -22.22 -0.94 8.74
C LEU A 107 -21.46 -2.18 9.21
N PRO A 108 -21.97 -2.92 10.19
CA PRO A 108 -21.49 -4.26 10.46
C PRO A 108 -21.63 -5.13 9.22
N ALA A 109 -20.69 -6.06 9.01
CA ALA A 109 -20.75 -6.96 7.86
C ALA A 109 -21.88 -7.99 8.06
N PRO A 110 -22.77 -8.17 7.08
CA PRO A 110 -23.93 -9.04 7.21
C PRO A 110 -23.59 -10.53 7.29
N ASP A 111 -22.38 -10.91 6.90
CA ASP A 111 -21.89 -12.30 6.92
C ASP A 111 -21.37 -12.73 8.29
N LEU A 112 -21.30 -11.81 9.24
CA LEU A 112 -20.85 -12.10 10.60
C LEU A 112 -22.05 -12.14 11.55
N PRO A 113 -22.05 -13.07 12.54
CA PRO A 113 -23.02 -13.03 13.61
C PRO A 113 -22.99 -11.67 14.35
N GLU A 114 -24.14 -11.19 14.79
CA GLU A 114 -24.25 -9.86 15.42
C GLU A 114 -23.30 -9.67 16.62
N HIS A 115 -23.05 -10.73 17.38
CA HIS A 115 -22.16 -10.68 18.54
C HIS A 115 -20.67 -10.65 18.18
N GLU A 116 -20.31 -10.95 16.92
CA GLU A 116 -18.94 -10.89 16.40
C GLU A 116 -18.68 -9.66 15.52
N ALA A 117 -19.74 -9.09 14.97
CA ALA A 117 -19.66 -8.01 13.99
C ALA A 117 -19.27 -6.68 14.67
N VAL A 118 -18.14 -6.13 14.27
CA VAL A 118 -17.67 -4.82 14.69
C VAL A 118 -18.66 -3.75 14.27
N THR A 119 -18.87 -2.76 15.13
CA THR A 119 -19.74 -1.62 14.91
C THR A 119 -19.02 -0.30 15.03
N THR A 120 -19.67 0.80 14.64
CA THR A 120 -19.11 2.16 14.81
C THR A 120 -18.90 2.54 16.27
N ASP A 121 -19.62 1.92 17.21
CA ASP A 121 -19.48 2.18 18.64
C ASP A 121 -18.14 1.73 19.19
N ASP A 122 -17.53 0.71 18.58
CA ASP A 122 -16.21 0.22 18.96
C ASP A 122 -15.09 1.20 18.62
N TYR A 123 -15.35 2.16 17.72
CA TYR A 123 -14.41 3.22 17.35
C TYR A 123 -14.61 4.54 18.12
N LYS A 124 -15.61 4.62 19.01
CA LYS A 124 -15.85 5.84 19.80
C LYS A 124 -14.80 6.02 20.90
N GLY A 125 -14.14 7.17 20.91
CA GLY A 125 -13.26 7.64 21.98
C GLY A 125 -11.77 7.39 21.88
N PRO A 126 -11.23 6.37 21.16
CA PRO A 126 -9.79 6.07 21.19
C PRO A 126 -8.91 6.94 20.29
N GLY A 127 -9.45 7.92 19.59
CA GLY A 127 -8.67 8.82 18.72
C GLY A 127 -8.12 8.18 17.46
N MET A 128 -8.76 7.09 17.00
CA MET A 128 -8.41 6.41 15.74
C MET A 128 -9.53 6.60 14.72
N ASP A 129 -9.17 6.83 13.47
CA ASP A 129 -10.11 6.88 12.36
C ASP A 129 -10.54 5.46 11.96
N ARG A 130 -11.68 5.38 11.28
CA ARG A 130 -12.13 4.20 10.55
C ARG A 130 -11.49 4.22 9.17
N GLY A 131 -10.24 3.73 9.08
CA GLY A 131 -9.46 3.72 7.85
C GLY A 131 -9.91 2.62 6.90
N HIS A 132 -10.27 2.99 5.67
CA HIS A 132 -10.61 2.03 4.62
C HIS A 132 -9.36 1.34 4.09
N MET A 133 -9.46 0.05 3.83
CA MET A 133 -8.45 -0.67 3.06
C MET A 133 -8.75 -0.53 1.55
N CYS A 134 -9.89 -1.01 1.07
CA CYS A 134 -10.39 -0.64 -0.25
C CYS A 134 -11.20 0.67 -0.14
N PRO A 135 -10.75 1.79 -0.75
CA PRO A 135 -11.35 3.09 -0.52
C PRO A 135 -12.72 3.24 -1.19
N ALA A 136 -13.58 4.06 -0.58
CA ALA A 136 -14.86 4.41 -1.15
C ALA A 136 -14.72 5.09 -2.54
N GLY A 137 -13.61 5.83 -2.76
CA GLY A 137 -13.32 6.47 -4.04
C GLY A 137 -13.21 5.50 -5.22
N ASP A 138 -12.77 4.27 -4.97
CA ASP A 138 -12.63 3.21 -5.98
C ASP A 138 -13.93 2.41 -6.21
N ASN A 139 -14.99 2.74 -5.46
CA ASN A 139 -16.26 2.00 -5.44
C ASN A 139 -17.49 2.86 -5.87
N ARG A 140 -17.27 4.08 -6.39
CA ARG A 140 -18.34 5.00 -6.81
C ARG A 140 -19.05 4.61 -8.12
N TRP A 141 -18.59 3.58 -8.78
CA TRP A 141 -19.16 3.11 -10.04
C TRP A 141 -20.46 2.32 -9.88
N HIS A 142 -20.77 1.85 -8.65
CA HIS A 142 -21.96 1.03 -8.39
C HIS A 142 -22.42 1.18 -6.93
N TRP A 143 -23.71 1.36 -6.69
CA TRP A 143 -24.29 1.58 -5.36
C TRP A 143 -23.91 0.50 -4.34
N LYS A 144 -23.95 -0.78 -4.75
CA LYS A 144 -23.60 -1.91 -3.89
C LYS A 144 -22.10 -1.92 -3.56
N ALA A 145 -21.23 -1.63 -4.53
CA ALA A 145 -19.79 -1.51 -4.29
C ALA A 145 -19.51 -0.38 -3.28
N MET A 146 -20.14 0.78 -3.45
CA MET A 146 -20.07 1.90 -2.52
C MET A 146 -20.54 1.50 -1.12
N GLN A 147 -21.70 0.90 -0.97
CA GLN A 147 -22.23 0.46 0.32
C GLN A 147 -21.29 -0.55 1.00
N GLU A 148 -20.84 -1.56 0.27
CA GLU A 148 -19.98 -2.62 0.80
C GLU A 148 -18.60 -2.11 1.22
N SER A 149 -18.07 -1.04 0.60
CA SER A 149 -16.80 -0.43 1.02
C SER A 149 -16.84 0.08 2.45
N PHE A 150 -18.03 0.39 2.99
CA PHE A 150 -18.25 0.82 4.37
C PHE A 150 -18.54 -0.32 5.36
N TYR A 151 -18.48 -1.58 4.95
CA TYR A 151 -18.54 -2.69 5.90
C TYR A 151 -17.30 -2.69 6.80
N MET A 152 -17.54 -2.89 8.11
CA MET A 152 -16.47 -2.84 9.13
C MET A 152 -15.38 -3.89 8.90
N THR A 153 -15.63 -4.92 8.08
CA THR A 153 -14.62 -5.90 7.65
C THR A 153 -13.57 -5.33 6.68
N ASN A 154 -13.81 -4.16 6.09
CA ASN A 154 -12.89 -3.42 5.22
C ASN A 154 -12.13 -2.32 5.99
N ILE A 155 -12.29 -2.22 7.29
CA ILE A 155 -11.88 -1.06 8.10
C ILE A 155 -10.84 -1.47 9.14
N CYS A 156 -9.79 -0.65 9.26
CA CYS A 156 -8.79 -0.77 10.33
C CYS A 156 -8.75 0.51 11.18
N PRO A 157 -8.41 0.39 12.48
CA PRO A 157 -8.05 1.56 13.28
C PRO A 157 -6.82 2.24 12.69
N GLN A 158 -6.95 3.46 12.20
CA GLN A 158 -5.90 4.19 11.50
C GLN A 158 -5.65 5.55 12.14
N ASN A 159 -4.38 5.97 12.19
CA ASN A 159 -4.03 7.31 12.63
C ASN A 159 -4.70 8.36 11.74
N HIS A 160 -5.25 9.41 12.35
CA HIS A 160 -6.02 10.43 11.66
C HIS A 160 -5.23 11.14 10.55
N ASN A 161 -3.98 11.54 10.82
CA ASN A 161 -3.18 12.26 9.86
C ASN A 161 -2.70 11.34 8.72
N LEU A 162 -2.39 10.07 9.01
CA LEU A 162 -2.11 9.07 7.98
C LEU A 162 -3.33 8.87 7.06
N ASN A 163 -4.50 8.61 7.65
CA ASN A 163 -5.73 8.31 6.91
C ASN A 163 -6.14 9.45 5.97
N ARG A 164 -6.01 10.69 6.42
CA ARG A 164 -6.40 11.88 5.64
C ARG A 164 -5.28 12.49 4.80
N GLY A 165 -4.05 12.14 5.09
CA GLY A 165 -2.83 12.57 4.40
C GLY A 165 -2.26 11.50 3.48
N ASP A 166 -1.12 10.94 3.84
CA ASP A 166 -0.27 10.11 2.99
C ASP A 166 -0.96 8.86 2.45
N TRP A 167 -1.84 8.21 3.24
CA TRP A 167 -2.62 7.08 2.77
C TRP A 167 -3.61 7.47 1.68
N LYS A 168 -4.31 8.61 1.86
CA LYS A 168 -5.21 9.18 0.85
C LYS A 168 -4.46 9.57 -0.43
N GLU A 169 -3.25 10.15 -0.30
CA GLU A 169 -2.42 10.51 -1.44
C GLU A 169 -2.02 9.28 -2.27
N LEU A 170 -1.68 8.17 -1.60
CA LEU A 170 -1.42 6.90 -2.28
C LEU A 170 -2.68 6.37 -2.99
N GLU A 171 -3.87 6.46 -2.37
CA GLU A 171 -5.13 6.08 -3.02
C GLU A 171 -5.41 6.92 -4.29
N GLU A 172 -5.16 8.22 -4.23
CA GLU A 172 -5.28 9.12 -5.38
C GLU A 172 -4.26 8.78 -6.47
N SER A 173 -3.04 8.38 -6.07
CA SER A 173 -2.00 7.91 -7.00
C SER A 173 -2.40 6.62 -7.70
N CYS A 174 -2.95 5.65 -6.96
CA CYS A 174 -3.48 4.41 -7.55
C CYS A 174 -4.57 4.69 -8.62
N ARG A 175 -5.46 5.64 -8.36
CA ARG A 175 -6.49 6.03 -9.34
C ARG A 175 -5.88 6.65 -10.60
N ARG A 176 -4.85 7.52 -10.47
CA ARG A 176 -4.12 8.06 -11.63
C ARG A 176 -3.44 6.94 -12.42
N TRP A 177 -2.75 6.02 -11.74
CA TRP A 177 -2.10 4.88 -12.42
C TRP A 177 -3.09 3.97 -13.12
N ALA A 178 -4.28 3.74 -12.56
CA ALA A 178 -5.33 2.98 -13.25
C ALA A 178 -5.82 3.67 -14.52
N GLN A 179 -5.88 5.01 -14.54
CA GLN A 179 -6.21 5.78 -15.74
C GLN A 179 -5.10 5.73 -16.79
N GLU A 180 -3.84 5.80 -16.37
CA GLU A 180 -2.67 5.84 -17.25
C GLU A 180 -2.34 4.46 -17.84
N GLU A 181 -2.41 3.41 -17.03
CA GLU A 181 -2.03 2.03 -17.40
C GLU A 181 -3.24 1.19 -17.88
N GLY A 182 -4.46 1.72 -17.78
CA GLY A 182 -5.71 1.04 -18.18
C GLY A 182 -6.24 0.06 -17.14
N LYS A 183 -5.40 -0.65 -16.39
CA LYS A 183 -5.78 -1.58 -15.34
C LYS A 183 -4.63 -1.85 -14.38
N ILE A 184 -4.95 -1.81 -13.10
CA ILE A 184 -4.03 -2.22 -12.03
C ILE A 184 -4.73 -3.18 -11.06
N TYR A 185 -3.91 -4.00 -10.41
CA TYR A 185 -4.34 -4.88 -9.32
C TYR A 185 -3.74 -4.38 -8.03
N ILE A 186 -4.56 -4.29 -6.99
CA ILE A 186 -4.15 -3.73 -5.70
C ILE A 186 -4.46 -4.73 -4.60
N VAL A 187 -3.51 -4.93 -3.70
CA VAL A 187 -3.71 -5.58 -2.42
C VAL A 187 -3.13 -4.72 -1.32
N CYS A 188 -3.86 -4.57 -0.22
CA CYS A 188 -3.38 -3.85 0.95
C CYS A 188 -3.90 -4.49 2.23
N GLY A 189 -3.27 -4.17 3.34
CA GLY A 189 -3.68 -4.68 4.64
C GLY A 189 -2.84 -4.13 5.78
N PRO A 190 -3.17 -4.54 7.01
CA PRO A 190 -2.40 -4.22 8.20
C PRO A 190 -1.12 -5.05 8.29
N ILE A 191 -0.10 -4.47 8.92
CA ILE A 191 1.11 -5.16 9.36
C ILE A 191 1.12 -5.18 10.89
N LEU A 192 1.36 -6.37 11.44
CA LEU A 192 1.44 -6.64 12.86
C LEU A 192 2.83 -7.22 13.16
N TYR A 193 3.69 -6.45 13.82
CA TYR A 193 5.05 -6.89 14.14
C TYR A 193 5.38 -6.87 15.63
N ASP A 194 4.53 -6.27 16.46
CA ASP A 194 4.71 -6.30 17.91
C ASP A 194 4.22 -7.62 18.51
N GLN A 195 4.80 -8.05 19.63
CA GLN A 195 4.34 -9.24 20.35
C GLN A 195 2.98 -9.03 21.04
N ARG A 196 2.64 -7.79 21.37
CA ARG A 196 1.38 -7.38 22.00
C ARG A 196 0.83 -6.16 21.27
N HIS A 197 -0.34 -6.33 20.69
CA HIS A 197 -1.01 -5.27 19.96
C HIS A 197 -1.92 -4.45 20.88
N ARG A 198 -1.92 -3.14 20.69
CA ARG A 198 -2.97 -2.27 21.25
C ARG A 198 -4.32 -2.69 20.67
N THR A 199 -5.37 -2.61 21.47
CA THR A 199 -6.74 -2.80 20.99
C THR A 199 -7.61 -1.60 21.31
N ILE A 200 -8.66 -1.40 20.51
CA ILE A 200 -9.74 -0.44 20.75
C ILE A 200 -11.08 -1.17 20.85
N GLY A 201 -12.12 -0.45 21.22
CA GLY A 201 -13.48 -0.99 21.32
C GLY A 201 -13.82 -1.50 22.72
N LYS A 202 -15.05 -1.26 23.12
CA LYS A 202 -15.57 -1.71 24.42
C LYS A 202 -16.08 -3.15 24.31
N LYS A 203 -16.92 -3.42 23.33
CA LYS A 203 -17.54 -4.73 23.10
C LYS A 203 -16.59 -5.65 22.33
N HIS A 204 -16.08 -5.19 21.19
CA HIS A 204 -15.16 -5.95 20.36
C HIS A 204 -13.74 -5.36 20.52
N LYS A 205 -12.76 -6.23 20.80
CA LYS A 205 -11.36 -5.84 20.94
C LYS A 205 -10.72 -5.83 19.56
N ILE A 206 -10.81 -4.68 18.88
CA ILE A 206 -10.26 -4.50 17.53
C ILE A 206 -8.77 -4.23 17.66
N THR A 207 -7.94 -5.02 17.00
CA THR A 207 -6.49 -4.84 16.97
C THR A 207 -6.13 -3.56 16.21
N VAL A 208 -5.24 -2.76 16.80
CA VAL A 208 -4.65 -1.58 16.16
C VAL A 208 -3.36 -1.99 15.49
N PRO A 209 -3.28 -1.95 14.15
CA PRO A 209 -2.05 -2.31 13.44
C PRO A 209 -0.91 -1.32 13.72
N GLU A 210 0.33 -1.80 13.70
CA GLU A 210 1.52 -0.97 13.80
C GLU A 210 1.84 -0.27 12.48
N ALA A 211 1.49 -0.91 11.35
CA ALA A 211 1.71 -0.37 10.01
C ALA A 211 0.66 -0.90 9.02
N PHE A 212 0.73 -0.41 7.80
CA PHE A 212 -0.07 -0.86 6.66
C PHE A 212 0.82 -1.05 5.45
N PHE A 213 0.49 -2.05 4.64
CA PHE A 213 1.09 -2.23 3.33
C PHE A 213 0.09 -1.96 2.20
N LYS A 214 0.61 -1.62 1.03
CA LYS A 214 -0.13 -1.65 -0.23
C LYS A 214 0.80 -2.07 -1.35
N VAL A 215 0.40 -3.07 -2.13
CA VAL A 215 1.08 -3.52 -3.35
C VAL A 215 0.20 -3.22 -4.54
N VAL A 216 0.80 -2.67 -5.58
CA VAL A 216 0.16 -2.35 -6.85
C VAL A 216 0.88 -3.08 -7.96
N LEU A 217 0.13 -3.82 -8.78
CA LEU A 217 0.61 -4.55 -9.95
C LEU A 217 -0.05 -4.01 -11.21
N CYS A 218 0.76 -3.60 -12.17
CA CYS A 218 0.36 -3.39 -13.58
C CYS A 218 0.86 -4.59 -14.40
N ALA A 219 -0.01 -5.59 -14.59
CA ALA A 219 0.35 -6.82 -15.27
C ALA A 219 0.40 -6.68 -16.79
N ASP A 220 -0.37 -5.74 -17.34
CA ASP A 220 -0.52 -5.54 -18.79
C ASP A 220 0.59 -4.63 -19.37
N SER A 221 1.45 -4.03 -18.54
CA SER A 221 2.64 -3.32 -19.01
C SER A 221 3.72 -4.28 -19.52
N ASN A 222 4.57 -3.81 -20.41
CA ASN A 222 5.66 -4.62 -20.97
C ASN A 222 7.03 -3.93 -20.70
N PRO A 223 7.87 -4.45 -19.78
CA PRO A 223 7.60 -5.58 -18.87
C PRO A 223 6.53 -5.27 -17.80
N PRO A 224 5.91 -6.28 -17.16
CA PRO A 224 5.03 -6.06 -16.02
C PRO A 224 5.73 -5.29 -14.89
N LYS A 225 4.98 -4.42 -14.21
CA LYS A 225 5.49 -3.56 -13.14
C LYS A 225 4.76 -3.83 -11.84
N ALA A 226 5.48 -3.86 -10.74
CA ALA A 226 4.89 -3.93 -9.40
C ALA A 226 5.67 -3.02 -8.44
N ILE A 227 4.96 -2.48 -7.45
CA ILE A 227 5.52 -1.59 -6.43
C ILE A 227 4.84 -1.85 -5.09
N GLY A 228 5.62 -1.86 -4.02
CA GLY A 228 5.15 -1.99 -2.66
C GLY A 228 5.28 -0.68 -1.88
N PHE A 229 4.44 -0.51 -0.87
CA PHE A 229 4.46 0.62 0.06
C PHE A 229 4.24 0.12 1.48
N ILE A 230 4.98 0.69 2.44
CA ILE A 230 4.79 0.44 3.87
C ILE A 230 4.66 1.77 4.60
N TYR A 231 3.57 1.92 5.35
CA TYR A 231 3.25 3.11 6.14
C TYR A 231 3.13 2.74 7.61
N LYS A 232 3.90 3.35 8.48
CA LYS A 232 3.66 3.26 9.94
C LYS A 232 2.29 3.84 10.27
N ASN A 233 1.56 3.23 11.20
CA ASN A 233 0.28 3.73 11.68
C ASN A 233 0.47 4.92 12.64
N ALA A 234 1.09 5.97 12.14
CA ALA A 234 1.46 7.19 12.85
C ALA A 234 1.26 8.40 11.94
N SER A 235 1.39 9.60 12.47
CA SER A 235 1.42 10.81 11.65
C SER A 235 2.59 10.74 10.68
N GLY A 236 2.27 10.93 9.40
CA GLY A 236 3.25 11.07 8.31
C GLY A 236 3.38 12.52 7.89
N ASN A 237 3.42 12.76 6.66
CA ASN A 237 3.66 13.96 5.85
C ASN A 237 5.04 13.90 5.19
N HIS A 238 5.27 12.76 4.55
CA HIS A 238 6.48 12.52 3.78
C HIS A 238 6.12 12.32 2.29
N PRO A 239 7.03 12.63 1.37
CA PRO A 239 6.84 12.33 -0.05
C PRO A 239 6.55 10.84 -0.27
N LEU A 240 5.74 10.54 -1.29
CA LEU A 240 5.29 9.18 -1.61
C LEU A 240 6.45 8.19 -1.81
N ASP A 241 7.56 8.65 -2.39
CA ASP A 241 8.76 7.84 -2.65
C ASP A 241 9.46 7.35 -1.38
N SER A 242 9.31 8.04 -0.26
CA SER A 242 9.86 7.61 1.04
C SER A 242 9.17 6.37 1.63
N TYR A 243 8.02 5.98 1.09
CA TYR A 243 7.26 4.79 1.51
C TYR A 243 7.44 3.59 0.57
N VAL A 244 8.19 3.78 -0.54
CA VAL A 244 8.39 2.75 -1.55
C VAL A 244 9.25 1.62 -1.01
N ASN A 245 8.79 0.39 -1.28
CA ASN A 245 9.46 -0.86 -0.99
C ASN A 245 9.37 -1.78 -2.21
N THR A 246 10.21 -2.79 -2.29
CA THR A 246 9.99 -3.88 -3.23
C THR A 246 8.80 -4.75 -2.78
N VAL A 247 8.22 -5.49 -3.72
CA VAL A 247 7.13 -6.43 -3.38
C VAL A 247 7.61 -7.52 -2.42
N ASP A 248 8.88 -7.92 -2.53
CA ASP A 248 9.49 -8.95 -1.68
C ASP A 248 9.74 -8.47 -0.24
N GLU A 249 9.79 -7.14 -0.01
CA GLU A 249 9.93 -6.54 1.32
C GLU A 249 8.58 -6.33 2.03
N VAL A 250 7.48 -6.39 1.27
CA VAL A 250 6.12 -6.21 1.78
C VAL A 250 5.53 -7.54 2.24
#